data_01f4a6118616b754c4a4e9a769bb0f5c
#
_entry.id   01f4a6118616b754c4a4e9a769bb0f5c
#
_cell.length_a   1.000
_cell.length_b   1.000
_cell.length_c   1.000
_cell.angle_alpha   90.00
_cell.angle_beta   90.00
_cell.angle_gamma   90.00
#
_symmetry.space_group_name_H-M   'P 1'
#
loop_
_entity.id
_entity.type
_entity.pdbx_description
1 polymer ?
#
loop_
_entity_poly.entity_id
_entity_poly.type
_entity_poly.pdbx_seq_one_letter_code
_entity_poly.pdbx_strand_id
1 'polypeptide(L)'
;GFGRKFEVDFLEAPLVASKVMGKPVKVIWKREEDTRNDFFRPPTLAKMRIGLDSSGIPVAWESKLVSPSVNLHWVKMMGLEEAPAMYLKNGYDFFSVEGMFDPFSMQGSYEIPNLNVNYVQSNLPISLGYWRSVGMSHNIFALESAIDEAASAGENDPLELRRTLLKQKPRALKVLDKVSE
;
A
#
# COMPACT_ATOMS: atom_id res chain seq x y z
N GLY A 1 11.16 3.61 14.12
CA GLY A 1 10.98 2.91 12.88
C GLY A 1 10.60 3.81 11.71
N PHE A 2 10.55 3.25 10.54
CA PHE A 2 10.02 3.93 9.36
C PHE A 2 8.52 4.21 9.56
N GLY A 3 8.09 5.43 9.29
CA GLY A 3 6.70 5.86 9.44
C GLY A 3 6.39 6.42 10.83
N ARG A 4 6.68 5.74 11.92
CA ARG A 4 6.35 6.18 13.28
C ARG A 4 6.90 7.56 13.66
N LYS A 5 7.99 7.99 13.01
CA LYS A 5 8.51 9.36 13.19
C LYS A 5 7.54 10.45 12.71
N PHE A 6 6.54 10.07 11.96
CA PHE A 6 5.54 11.00 11.46
C PHE A 6 4.51 11.34 12.54
N GLU A 7 4.13 10.38 13.36
CA GLU A 7 3.19 10.56 14.48
C GLU A 7 3.84 11.20 15.70
N VAL A 8 5.17 11.02 15.88
CA VAL A 8 5.98 11.50 17.01
C VAL A 8 5.45 11.17 18.42
N ASP A 9 4.56 10.21 18.54
CA ASP A 9 3.91 9.75 19.78
C ASP A 9 4.92 9.32 20.84
N PHE A 10 6.08 8.81 20.43
CA PHE A 10 7.17 8.41 21.31
C PHE A 10 7.80 9.57 22.10
N LEU A 11 7.51 10.82 21.76
CA LEU A 11 8.01 12.00 22.50
C LEU A 11 7.18 12.33 23.74
N GLU A 12 5.94 11.92 23.83
CA GLU A 12 5.04 12.29 24.92
C GLU A 12 5.58 11.83 26.27
N ALA A 13 5.88 10.54 26.41
CA ALA A 13 6.35 9.97 27.67
C ALA A 13 7.66 10.62 28.17
N PRO A 14 8.74 10.79 27.36
CA PRO A 14 9.96 11.44 27.81
C PRO A 14 9.76 12.93 28.12
N LEU A 15 8.89 13.64 27.42
CA LEU A 15 8.61 15.05 27.69
C LEU A 15 7.91 15.22 29.05
N VAL A 16 6.90 14.42 29.32
CA VAL A 16 6.19 14.44 30.62
C VAL A 16 7.12 14.06 31.75
N ALA A 17 7.91 12.98 31.60
CA ALA A 17 8.86 12.54 32.59
C ALA A 17 9.93 13.60 32.87
N SER A 18 10.51 14.22 31.85
CA SER A 18 11.51 15.29 31.98
C SER A 18 10.93 16.51 32.71
N LYS A 19 9.71 16.91 32.38
CA LYS A 19 9.01 18.02 33.04
C LYS A 19 8.78 17.74 34.54
N VAL A 20 8.32 16.57 34.89
CA VAL A 20 8.04 16.17 36.29
C VAL A 20 9.35 16.07 37.10
N MET A 21 10.39 15.51 36.51
CA MET A 21 11.66 15.32 37.18
C MET A 21 12.58 16.55 37.21
N GLY A 22 12.26 17.57 36.40
CA GLY A 22 13.11 18.77 36.22
C GLY A 22 14.53 18.46 35.69
N LYS A 23 14.71 17.34 34.98
CA LYS A 23 15.99 16.83 34.50
C LYS A 23 15.84 16.22 33.09
N PRO A 24 16.94 16.15 32.30
CA PRO A 24 16.97 15.35 31.09
C PRO A 24 16.64 13.88 31.38
N VAL A 25 15.76 13.31 30.57
CA VAL A 25 15.32 11.90 30.72
C VAL A 25 15.51 11.16 29.41
N LYS A 26 16.07 9.94 29.50
CA LYS A 26 16.11 8.98 28.40
C LYS A 26 15.09 7.87 28.68
N VAL A 27 14.10 7.73 27.81
CA VAL A 27 13.12 6.64 27.86
C VAL A 27 13.50 5.58 26.84
N ILE A 28 13.54 4.33 27.26
CA ILE A 28 13.76 3.18 26.39
C ILE A 28 12.57 2.23 26.60
N TRP A 29 11.81 2.03 25.56
CA TRP A 29 10.68 1.11 25.58
C TRP A 29 11.20 -0.32 25.37
N LYS A 30 10.64 -1.26 26.11
CA LYS A 30 10.88 -2.68 25.86
C LYS A 30 10.17 -3.09 24.57
N ARG A 31 10.64 -4.18 23.96
CA ARG A 31 10.06 -4.68 22.71
C ARG A 31 8.57 -4.98 22.84
N GLU A 32 8.16 -5.55 23.97
CA GLU A 32 6.78 -5.90 24.26
C GLU A 32 5.88 -4.66 24.35
N GLU A 33 6.37 -3.60 24.97
CA GLU A 33 5.66 -2.32 25.07
C GLU A 33 5.51 -1.66 23.71
N ASP A 34 6.59 -1.62 22.95
CA ASP A 34 6.63 -1.06 21.60
C ASP A 34 5.66 -1.81 20.68
N THR A 35 5.68 -3.15 20.70
CA THR A 35 4.80 -3.98 19.87
C THR A 35 3.31 -3.82 20.23
N ARG A 36 2.98 -3.67 21.53
CA ARG A 36 1.58 -3.51 21.98
C ARG A 36 0.97 -2.17 21.62
N ASN A 37 1.79 -1.13 21.61
CA ASN A 37 1.37 0.25 21.48
C ASN A 37 1.76 0.88 20.16
N ASP A 38 2.17 0.07 19.18
CA ASP A 38 2.51 0.54 17.84
C ASP A 38 1.27 0.71 16.96
N PHE A 39 1.44 1.43 15.87
CA PHE A 39 0.43 1.58 14.84
C PHE A 39 0.44 0.39 13.90
N PHE A 40 -0.72 0.05 13.37
CA PHE A 40 -0.88 -1.06 12.45
C PHE A 40 -0.84 -0.61 11.00
N ARG A 41 -0.31 -1.47 10.13
CA ARG A 41 -0.53 -1.36 8.69
C ARG A 41 -2.02 -1.60 8.41
N PRO A 42 -2.66 -0.85 7.52
CA PRO A 42 -4.06 -1.08 7.16
C PRO A 42 -4.27 -2.51 6.65
N PRO A 43 -5.21 -3.27 7.21
CA PRO A 43 -5.63 -4.51 6.61
C PRO A 43 -6.34 -4.22 5.28
N THR A 44 -6.04 -5.02 4.26
CA THR A 44 -6.54 -4.79 2.90
C THR A 44 -7.15 -6.07 2.34
N LEU A 45 -8.34 -5.95 1.76
CA LEU A 45 -8.95 -6.96 0.94
C LEU A 45 -8.86 -6.54 -0.53
N ALA A 46 -8.20 -7.35 -1.34
CA ALA A 46 -8.08 -7.14 -2.78
C ALA A 46 -8.90 -8.21 -3.53
N LYS A 47 -9.79 -7.77 -4.41
CA LYS A 47 -10.49 -8.64 -5.35
C LYS A 47 -10.11 -8.23 -6.77
N MET A 48 -9.62 -9.18 -7.54
CA MET A 48 -9.15 -8.95 -8.90
C MET A 48 -9.88 -9.84 -9.91
N ARG A 49 -10.04 -9.31 -11.11
CA ARG A 49 -10.53 -10.03 -12.30
C ARG A 49 -9.61 -9.69 -13.44
N ILE A 50 -9.14 -10.69 -14.15
CA ILE A 50 -8.23 -10.53 -15.26
C ILE A 50 -8.84 -11.19 -16.49
N GLY A 51 -8.96 -10.43 -17.58
CA GLY A 51 -9.32 -10.96 -18.88
C GLY A 51 -8.08 -11.27 -19.68
N LEU A 52 -7.96 -12.52 -20.15
CA LEU A 52 -6.88 -12.97 -21.00
C LEU A 52 -7.34 -13.04 -22.45
N ASP A 53 -6.44 -12.79 -23.39
CA ASP A 53 -6.67 -13.06 -24.81
C ASP A 53 -6.44 -14.54 -25.14
N SER A 54 -6.58 -14.90 -26.43
CA SER A 54 -6.38 -16.29 -26.90
C SER A 54 -4.96 -16.83 -26.73
N SER A 55 -3.99 -15.95 -26.44
CA SER A 55 -2.59 -16.29 -26.16
C SER A 55 -2.30 -16.33 -24.67
N GLY A 56 -3.32 -16.16 -23.81
CA GLY A 56 -3.17 -16.12 -22.37
C GLY A 56 -2.57 -14.83 -21.82
N ILE A 57 -2.52 -13.75 -22.62
CA ILE A 57 -1.97 -12.47 -22.21
C ILE A 57 -3.06 -11.58 -21.60
N PRO A 58 -2.83 -10.94 -20.45
CA PRO A 58 -3.76 -9.99 -19.84
C PRO A 58 -4.07 -8.80 -20.76
N VAL A 59 -5.34 -8.64 -21.11
CA VAL A 59 -5.85 -7.53 -21.93
C VAL A 59 -6.83 -6.64 -21.16
N ALA A 60 -7.34 -7.12 -20.04
CA ALA A 60 -8.22 -6.36 -19.16
C ALA A 60 -7.91 -6.71 -17.70
N TRP A 61 -8.00 -5.70 -16.85
CA TRP A 61 -7.76 -5.84 -15.41
C TRP A 61 -8.77 -5.00 -14.62
N GLU A 62 -9.46 -5.63 -13.71
CA GLU A 62 -10.33 -4.98 -12.75
C GLU A 62 -9.84 -5.30 -11.33
N SER A 63 -9.56 -4.26 -10.53
CA SER A 63 -9.24 -4.39 -9.11
C SER A 63 -10.27 -3.66 -8.27
N LYS A 64 -10.66 -4.29 -7.16
CA LYS A 64 -11.39 -3.63 -6.08
C LYS A 64 -10.63 -3.84 -4.77
N LEU A 65 -10.17 -2.74 -4.19
CA LEU A 65 -9.45 -2.72 -2.94
C LEU A 65 -10.35 -2.18 -1.83
N VAL A 66 -10.39 -2.85 -0.69
CA VAL A 66 -11.10 -2.40 0.50
C VAL A 66 -10.11 -2.30 1.63
N SER A 67 -9.92 -1.12 2.20
CA SER A 67 -8.95 -0.84 3.25
C SER A 67 -9.32 0.44 4.02
N PRO A 68 -8.99 0.57 5.30
CA PRO A 68 -9.01 1.87 5.96
C PRO A 68 -7.85 2.74 5.45
N SER A 69 -8.04 4.05 5.43
CA SER A 69 -7.02 5.00 4.95
C SER A 69 -6.11 5.49 6.09
N VAL A 70 -4.80 5.32 5.92
CA VAL A 70 -3.78 5.89 6.81
C VAL A 70 -3.77 7.41 6.72
N ASN A 71 -3.90 7.97 5.52
CA ASN A 71 -3.95 9.42 5.34
C ASN A 71 -5.12 10.06 6.08
N LEU A 72 -6.30 9.44 5.99
CA LEU A 72 -7.48 9.93 6.69
C LEU A 72 -7.34 9.81 8.21
N HIS A 73 -6.74 8.72 8.69
CA HIS A 73 -6.42 8.56 10.11
C HIS A 73 -5.50 9.69 10.58
N TRP A 74 -4.45 9.99 9.85
CA TRP A 74 -3.51 11.04 10.16
C TRP A 74 -4.14 12.44 10.12
N VAL A 75 -4.97 12.73 9.11
CA VAL A 75 -5.69 14.01 8.99
C VAL A 75 -6.61 14.24 10.20
N LYS A 76 -7.30 13.21 10.67
CA LYS A 76 -8.11 13.26 11.89
C LYS A 76 -7.27 13.53 13.14
N MET A 77 -6.10 12.90 13.27
CA MET A 77 -5.18 13.16 14.37
C MET A 77 -4.68 14.61 14.39
N MET A 78 -4.57 15.26 13.24
CA MET A 78 -4.22 16.68 13.11
C MET A 78 -5.38 17.64 13.40
N GLY A 79 -6.56 17.13 13.79
CA GLY A 79 -7.74 17.95 14.06
C GLY A 79 -8.44 18.51 12.82
N LEU A 80 -8.14 17.99 11.65
CA LEU A 80 -8.75 18.41 10.38
C LEU A 80 -9.94 17.50 10.03
N GLU A 81 -10.98 17.54 10.86
CA GLU A 81 -12.13 16.62 10.76
C GLU A 81 -12.97 16.79 9.48
N GLU A 82 -12.96 17.96 8.86
CA GLU A 82 -13.71 18.24 7.64
C GLU A 82 -12.99 17.81 6.35
N ALA A 83 -11.70 17.49 6.42
CA ALA A 83 -10.94 17.05 5.27
C ALA A 83 -11.44 15.73 4.63
N PRO A 84 -12.05 14.77 5.37
CA PRO A 84 -12.59 13.55 4.81
C PRO A 84 -13.55 13.74 3.63
N ALA A 85 -14.42 14.77 3.68
CA ALA A 85 -15.39 15.02 2.62
C ALA A 85 -14.74 15.41 1.28
N MET A 86 -13.56 16.01 1.31
CA MET A 86 -12.81 16.39 0.13
C MET A 86 -12.14 15.17 -0.54
N TYR A 87 -11.74 14.16 0.26
CA TYR A 87 -11.06 12.96 -0.21
C TYR A 87 -12.02 11.86 -0.68
N LEU A 88 -13.27 11.86 -0.21
CA LEU A 88 -14.25 10.81 -0.49
C LEU A 88 -15.23 11.17 -1.62
N LYS A 89 -14.98 12.24 -2.36
CA LYS A 89 -15.85 12.65 -3.45
C LYS A 89 -15.88 11.57 -4.53
N ASN A 90 -17.06 10.95 -4.72
CA ASN A 90 -17.34 9.89 -5.67
C ASN A 90 -16.87 8.47 -5.30
N GLY A 91 -16.61 8.18 -4.01
CA GLY A 91 -16.17 6.84 -3.59
C GLY A 91 -14.76 6.46 -4.02
N TYR A 92 -14.02 7.39 -4.59
CA TYR A 92 -12.62 7.27 -4.98
C TYR A 92 -11.78 8.23 -4.16
N ASP A 93 -10.92 7.69 -3.30
CA ASP A 93 -9.95 8.48 -2.56
C ASP A 93 -8.69 8.66 -3.41
N PHE A 94 -8.65 9.77 -4.15
CA PHE A 94 -7.52 10.11 -5.02
C PHE A 94 -6.19 10.29 -4.25
N PHE A 95 -6.27 10.55 -2.95
CA PHE A 95 -5.11 10.73 -2.08
C PHE A 95 -4.85 9.54 -1.16
N SER A 96 -5.66 8.50 -1.22
CA SER A 96 -5.38 7.30 -0.44
C SER A 96 -4.17 6.57 -0.99
N VAL A 97 -3.14 6.46 -0.18
CA VAL A 97 -1.96 5.65 -0.51
C VAL A 97 -2.30 4.16 -0.56
N GLU A 98 -3.39 3.74 0.06
CA GLU A 98 -3.93 2.40 -0.05
C GLU A 98 -4.58 2.17 -1.41
N GLY A 99 -5.19 3.21 -1.98
CA GLY A 99 -5.73 3.21 -3.33
C GLY A 99 -4.70 3.45 -4.44
N MET A 100 -3.46 3.77 -4.10
CA MET A 100 -2.34 3.96 -5.05
C MET A 100 -1.90 2.66 -5.73
N PHE A 101 -2.84 1.81 -6.04
CA PHE A 101 -2.57 0.64 -6.86
C PHE A 101 -2.43 1.03 -8.32
N ASP A 102 -3.08 2.10 -8.73
CA ASP A 102 -3.20 2.44 -10.12
C ASP A 102 -2.07 3.32 -10.66
N PRO A 103 -1.93 4.62 -10.51
CA PRO A 103 -1.08 5.34 -11.46
C PRO A 103 0.41 5.03 -11.33
N PHE A 104 0.82 4.56 -10.15
CA PHE A 104 2.25 4.37 -9.87
C PHE A 104 2.70 2.91 -9.90
N SER A 105 1.85 1.95 -9.56
CA SER A 105 2.24 0.55 -9.55
C SER A 105 1.90 -0.18 -10.83
N MET A 106 0.70 -0.01 -11.39
CA MET A 106 0.31 -0.71 -12.60
C MET A 106 0.65 0.03 -13.89
N GLN A 107 0.24 1.28 -14.06
CA GLN A 107 0.62 2.05 -15.25
C GLN A 107 2.11 2.32 -15.32
N GLY A 108 2.80 2.33 -14.19
CA GLY A 108 4.24 2.44 -14.14
C GLY A 108 4.98 1.15 -14.51
N SER A 109 4.38 -0.02 -14.33
CA SER A 109 5.06 -1.31 -14.46
C SER A 109 4.55 -2.14 -15.62
N TYR A 110 3.32 -2.63 -15.58
CA TYR A 110 2.80 -3.56 -16.57
C TYR A 110 1.91 -2.90 -17.62
N GLU A 111 2.02 -3.32 -18.87
CA GLU A 111 1.21 -2.83 -19.99
C GLU A 111 -0.04 -3.67 -20.13
N ILE A 112 -1.15 -3.20 -19.56
CA ILE A 112 -2.48 -3.81 -19.66
C ILE A 112 -3.42 -2.80 -20.29
N PRO A 113 -4.00 -3.08 -21.46
CA PRO A 113 -4.75 -2.09 -22.26
C PRO A 113 -5.99 -1.52 -21.56
N ASN A 114 -6.72 -2.36 -20.84
CA ASN A 114 -7.96 -1.97 -20.18
C ASN A 114 -7.82 -2.16 -18.67
N LEU A 115 -7.76 -1.06 -17.94
CA LEU A 115 -7.53 -1.05 -16.50
C LEU A 115 -8.67 -0.34 -15.79
N ASN A 116 -9.24 -0.99 -14.75
CA ASN A 116 -10.21 -0.41 -13.84
C ASN A 116 -9.79 -0.71 -12.40
N VAL A 117 -9.50 0.33 -11.63
CA VAL A 117 -9.13 0.21 -10.22
C VAL A 117 -10.11 0.98 -9.36
N ASN A 118 -10.73 0.29 -8.40
CA ASN A 118 -11.65 0.86 -7.44
C ASN A 118 -11.11 0.70 -6.03
N TYR A 119 -11.15 1.77 -5.27
CA TYR A 119 -10.84 1.76 -3.85
C TYR A 119 -12.10 2.03 -3.03
N VAL A 120 -12.32 1.23 -2.00
CA VAL A 120 -13.41 1.41 -1.03
C VAL A 120 -12.80 1.58 0.34
N GLN A 121 -13.02 2.73 0.93
CA GLN A 121 -12.59 2.98 2.29
C GLN A 121 -13.47 2.22 3.28
N SER A 122 -12.83 1.51 4.19
CA SER A 122 -13.47 0.91 5.37
C SER A 122 -13.07 1.67 6.63
N ASN A 123 -13.90 1.60 7.66
CA ASN A 123 -13.58 2.12 8.98
C ASN A 123 -13.40 0.94 9.93
N LEU A 124 -12.24 0.87 10.57
CA LEU A 124 -11.92 -0.14 11.56
C LEU A 124 -11.45 0.53 12.86
N PRO A 125 -11.80 -0.02 14.03
CA PRO A 125 -11.39 0.54 15.32
C PRO A 125 -9.96 0.11 15.69
N ILE A 126 -9.00 0.40 14.82
CA ILE A 126 -7.58 0.11 15.02
C ILE A 126 -6.75 1.35 14.78
N SER A 127 -5.65 1.50 15.50
CA SER A 127 -4.69 2.58 15.31
C SER A 127 -3.86 2.29 14.05
N LEU A 128 -3.98 3.16 13.06
CA LEU A 128 -3.26 3.04 11.81
C LEU A 128 -2.07 3.98 11.78
N GLY A 129 -1.00 3.58 11.14
CA GLY A 129 0.16 4.42 10.94
C GLY A 129 0.93 4.09 9.66
N TYR A 130 1.83 5.01 9.32
CA TYR A 130 2.69 4.82 8.17
C TYR A 130 3.77 3.79 8.44
N TRP A 131 3.78 2.73 7.65
CA TRP A 131 4.85 1.77 7.61
C TRP A 131 5.64 1.91 6.30
N ARG A 132 6.87 1.38 6.25
CA ARG A 132 7.68 1.36 5.02
C ARG A 132 6.84 0.86 3.83
N SER A 133 6.95 1.54 2.69
CA SER A 133 6.21 1.33 1.44
C SER A 133 4.70 1.63 1.50
N VAL A 134 4.17 1.98 2.66
CA VAL A 134 2.77 2.35 2.86
C VAL A 134 1.81 1.36 2.16
N GLY A 135 0.95 1.82 1.25
CA GLY A 135 0.02 0.99 0.47
C GLY A 135 0.70 0.04 -0.53
N MET A 136 1.90 0.37 -0.99
CA MET A 136 2.62 -0.44 -1.97
C MET A 136 2.94 -1.86 -1.49
N SER A 137 3.09 -2.09 -0.18
CA SER A 137 3.42 -3.42 0.34
C SER A 137 2.36 -4.47 0.03
N HIS A 138 1.10 -4.20 0.39
CA HIS A 138 0.00 -5.12 0.16
C HIS A 138 -0.49 -5.08 -1.28
N ASN A 139 -0.42 -3.90 -1.93
CA ASN A 139 -0.84 -3.76 -3.32
C ASN A 139 0.09 -4.52 -4.27
N ILE A 140 1.41 -4.44 -4.08
CA ILE A 140 2.37 -5.21 -4.89
C ILE A 140 2.22 -6.71 -4.64
N PHE A 141 2.02 -7.14 -3.39
CA PHE A 141 1.74 -8.55 -3.12
C PHE A 141 0.52 -9.04 -3.91
N ALA A 142 -0.59 -8.30 -3.85
CA ALA A 142 -1.81 -8.66 -4.55
C ALA A 142 -1.63 -8.64 -6.09
N LEU A 143 -0.93 -7.62 -6.62
CA LEU A 143 -0.64 -7.49 -8.05
C LEU A 143 0.21 -8.66 -8.56
N GLU A 144 1.34 -8.91 -7.92
CA GLU A 144 2.29 -9.93 -8.39
C GLU A 144 1.73 -11.34 -8.26
N SER A 145 0.96 -11.62 -7.19
CA SER A 145 0.22 -12.89 -7.05
C SER A 145 -0.81 -13.07 -8.16
N ALA A 146 -1.54 -12.03 -8.50
CA ALA A 146 -2.54 -12.08 -9.57
C ALA A 146 -1.90 -12.23 -10.98
N ILE A 147 -0.69 -11.70 -11.20
CA ILE A 147 0.09 -11.95 -12.43
C ILE A 147 0.50 -13.44 -12.50
N ASP A 148 0.91 -14.04 -11.40
CA ASP A 148 1.26 -15.47 -11.37
C ASP A 148 0.02 -16.35 -11.62
N GLU A 149 -1.13 -16.01 -11.04
CA GLU A 149 -2.40 -16.69 -11.31
C GLU A 149 -2.83 -16.53 -12.78
N ALA A 150 -2.66 -15.33 -13.36
CA ALA A 150 -2.94 -15.08 -14.77
C ALA A 150 -2.01 -15.88 -15.70
N ALA A 151 -0.72 -15.97 -15.36
CA ALA A 151 0.23 -16.79 -16.10
C ALA A 151 -0.18 -18.26 -16.09
N SER A 152 -0.53 -18.80 -14.92
CA SER A 152 -1.01 -20.17 -14.78
C SER A 152 -2.29 -20.43 -15.56
N ALA A 153 -3.27 -19.52 -15.48
CA ALA A 153 -4.54 -19.65 -16.20
C ALA A 153 -4.38 -19.53 -17.74
N GLY A 154 -3.39 -18.75 -18.19
CA GLY A 154 -3.06 -18.59 -19.60
C GLY A 154 -2.02 -19.59 -20.12
N GLU A 155 -1.62 -20.57 -19.31
CA GLU A 155 -0.58 -21.56 -19.64
C GLU A 155 0.77 -20.94 -20.08
N ASN A 156 1.08 -19.77 -19.51
CA ASN A 156 2.32 -19.04 -19.75
C ASN A 156 3.32 -19.23 -18.60
N ASP A 157 4.61 -19.17 -18.92
CA ASP A 157 5.63 -19.02 -17.89
C ASP A 157 5.52 -17.66 -17.21
N PRO A 158 5.52 -17.56 -15.86
CA PRO A 158 5.33 -16.31 -15.15
C PRO A 158 6.41 -15.25 -15.44
N LEU A 159 7.64 -15.67 -15.73
CA LEU A 159 8.74 -14.79 -16.10
C LEU A 159 8.55 -14.24 -17.52
N GLU A 160 8.21 -15.10 -18.46
CA GLU A 160 7.97 -14.68 -19.86
C GLU A 160 6.73 -13.78 -19.99
N LEU A 161 5.68 -14.04 -19.18
CA LEU A 161 4.54 -13.13 -19.10
C LEU A 161 4.99 -11.73 -18.65
N ARG A 162 5.78 -11.65 -17.57
CA ARG A 162 6.30 -10.36 -17.08
C ARG A 162 7.18 -9.67 -18.12
N ARG A 163 8.03 -10.40 -18.82
CA ARG A 163 8.82 -9.85 -19.93
C ARG A 163 7.94 -9.25 -21.01
N THR A 164 6.86 -9.94 -21.36
CA THR A 164 5.89 -9.46 -22.34
C THR A 164 5.20 -8.17 -21.89
N LEU A 165 4.75 -8.13 -20.63
CA LEU A 165 4.07 -6.96 -20.05
C LEU A 165 5.00 -5.77 -19.75
N LEU A 166 6.33 -5.98 -19.79
CA LEU A 166 7.35 -4.95 -19.50
C LEU A 166 8.11 -4.49 -20.76
N LYS A 167 7.69 -4.86 -21.95
CA LYS A 167 8.44 -4.57 -23.19
C LYS A 167 8.81 -3.10 -23.35
N GLN A 168 7.94 -2.18 -22.97
CA GLN A 168 8.18 -0.74 -23.07
C GLN A 168 8.84 -0.14 -21.80
N LYS A 169 9.24 -0.98 -20.84
CA LYS A 169 9.86 -0.57 -19.56
C LYS A 169 11.28 -1.12 -19.42
N PRO A 170 12.25 -0.63 -20.22
CA PRO A 170 13.57 -1.25 -20.33
C PRO A 170 14.32 -1.32 -18.99
N ARG A 171 14.11 -0.38 -18.08
CA ARG A 171 14.74 -0.43 -16.75
C ARG A 171 14.18 -1.55 -15.87
N ALA A 172 12.86 -1.73 -15.88
CA ALA A 172 12.21 -2.81 -15.13
C ALA A 172 12.57 -4.17 -15.72
N LEU A 173 12.53 -4.29 -17.04
CA LEU A 173 12.93 -5.50 -17.76
C LEU A 173 14.37 -5.90 -17.45
N LYS A 174 15.31 -4.96 -17.48
CA LYS A 174 16.72 -5.22 -17.13
C LYS A 174 16.90 -5.74 -15.71
N VAL A 175 16.11 -5.23 -14.74
CA VAL A 175 16.15 -5.72 -13.36
C VAL A 175 15.58 -7.12 -13.28
N LEU A 176 14.45 -7.37 -13.94
CA LEU A 176 13.82 -8.69 -13.98
C LEU A 176 14.78 -9.74 -14.57
N ASP A 177 15.40 -9.45 -15.72
CA ASP A 177 16.36 -10.35 -16.36
C ASP A 177 17.55 -10.65 -15.45
N LYS A 178 18.07 -9.60 -14.77
CA LYS A 178 19.23 -9.78 -13.88
C LYS A 178 18.93 -10.63 -12.64
N VAL A 179 17.71 -10.60 -12.15
CA VAL A 179 17.30 -11.40 -10.98
C VAL A 179 16.97 -12.85 -11.39
N SER A 180 16.62 -13.09 -12.65
CA SER A 180 16.29 -14.42 -13.18
C SER A 180 17.48 -15.26 -13.66
N GLU A 181 18.69 -14.66 -13.74
CA GLU A 181 19.97 -15.36 -14.00
C GLU A 181 20.43 -16.21 -12.79
#